data_a729a1d0086f1871a56ff5151d312373
#
_entry.id   a729a1d0086f1871a56ff5151d312373
#
_cell.length_a   1.000
_cell.length_b   1.000
_cell.length_c   1.000
_cell.angle_alpha   90.00
_cell.angle_beta   90.00
_cell.angle_gamma   90.00
#
_symmetry.space_group_name_H-M   'P 1'
#
loop_
_entity.id
_entity.type
_entity.pdbx_description
1 polymer ?
#
loop_
_entity_poly.entity_id
_entity_poly.type
_entity_poly.pdbx_seq_one_letter_code
_entity_poly.pdbx_strand_id
1 'polypeptide(L)' 'MARDQHVNDVYLVRVGHWEVRVKARNGEEAIRAARLQMKRELPRLYDVIRALAASRFRVEAAA' A
#
# COMPACT_ATOMS: atom_id res chain seq x y z
N MET A 1 -11.61 -24.33 -6.27
CA MET A 1 -11.67 -23.82 -6.27
C MET A 1 -11.26 -22.74 -6.48
N ALA A 2 -11.26 -22.39 -6.92
CA ALA A 2 -10.89 -21.17 -7.27
C ALA A 2 -10.94 -20.04 -6.38
N ARG A 3 -11.29 -20.14 -5.33
CA ARG A 3 -11.41 -19.09 -4.42
C ARG A 3 -10.14 -18.45 -4.12
N ASP A 4 -9.09 -19.06 -4.40
CA ASP A 4 -7.83 -18.50 -4.00
C ASP A 4 -7.42 -17.30 -4.77
N GLN A 5 -8.02 -17.06 -5.87
CA GLN A 5 -7.60 -15.93 -6.61
C GLN A 5 -7.96 -14.63 -5.96
N HIS A 6 -8.75 -14.65 -4.94
CA HIS A 6 -9.07 -13.42 -4.24
C HIS A 6 -8.07 -13.08 -3.17
N VAL A 7 -7.09 -13.92 -2.98
CA VAL A 7 -6.10 -13.69 -1.96
C VAL A 7 -5.29 -12.43 -2.26
N ASN A 8 -5.04 -12.17 -3.54
CA ASN A 8 -4.24 -11.02 -3.92
C ASN A 8 -5.00 -10.16 -4.91
N ASP A 9 -5.61 -9.13 -4.41
CA ASP A 9 -6.23 -8.13 -5.25
C ASP A 9 -5.28 -6.97 -5.46
N VAL A 10 -5.53 -6.19 -6.50
CA VAL A 10 -4.74 -5.01 -6.75
C VAL A 10 -5.39 -3.82 -6.07
N TYR A 11 -4.62 -3.08 -5.33
CA TYR A 11 -5.08 -1.87 -4.65
C TYR A 11 -4.26 -0.68 -5.09
N LEU A 12 -4.93 0.45 -5.20
CA LEU A 12 -4.26 1.70 -5.43
C LEU A 12 -4.13 2.39 -4.08
N VAL A 13 -2.93 2.70 -3.68
CA VAL A 13 -2.66 3.34 -2.40
C VAL A 13 -2.08 4.72 -2.64
N ARG A 14 -2.68 5.72 -2.01
CA ARG A 14 -2.22 7.09 -2.13
C ARG A 14 -1.90 7.67 -0.77
N VAL A 15 -0.83 8.45 -0.73
CA VAL A 15 -0.53 9.26 0.44
C VAL A 15 0.15 10.52 -0.07
N GLY A 16 -0.43 11.67 0.22
CA GLY A 16 0.05 12.91 -0.34
C GLY A 16 -0.02 12.88 -1.86
N HIS A 17 1.08 13.17 -2.51
CA HIS A 17 1.16 13.13 -3.97
C HIS A 17 1.68 11.81 -4.50
N TRP A 18 1.98 10.89 -3.61
CA TRP A 18 2.55 9.62 -4.00
C TRP A 18 1.45 8.58 -4.12
N GLU A 19 1.54 7.77 -5.15
CA GLU A 19 0.59 6.68 -5.28
C GLU A 19 1.27 5.47 -5.90
N VAL A 20 0.77 4.30 -5.55
CA VAL A 20 1.35 3.06 -6.02
C VAL A 20 0.27 1.99 -6.07
N ARG A 21 0.44 1.04 -6.97
CA ARG A 21 -0.42 -0.14 -7.03
C ARG A 21 0.29 -1.29 -6.37
N VAL A 22 -0.42 -1.95 -5.49
CA VAL A 22 0.16 -3.09 -4.77
C VAL A 22 -0.82 -4.25 -4.81
N LYS A 23 -0.30 -5.45 -4.69
CA LYS A 23 -1.12 -6.64 -4.56
C LYS A 23 -1.19 -7.00 -3.10
N ALA A 24 -2.40 -7.23 -2.61
CA ALA A 24 -2.59 -7.52 -1.21
C ALA A 24 -3.92 -8.21 -1.01
N ARG A 25 -4.12 -8.79 0.14
CA ARG A 25 -5.37 -9.46 0.47
C ARG A 25 -6.44 -8.50 0.92
N ASN A 26 -6.03 -7.41 1.53
CA ASN A 26 -6.96 -6.45 2.08
C ASN A 26 -6.28 -5.11 2.22
N GLY A 27 -7.03 -4.12 2.68
CA GLY A 27 -6.52 -2.76 2.77
C GLY A 27 -5.34 -2.61 3.72
N GLU A 28 -5.35 -3.32 4.82
CA GLU A 28 -4.24 -3.24 5.77
C GLU A 28 -2.94 -3.73 5.15
N GLU A 29 -3.03 -4.85 4.45
CA GLU A 29 -1.85 -5.37 3.77
C GLU A 29 -1.41 -4.45 2.66
N ALA A 30 -2.37 -3.82 1.99
CA ALA A 30 -2.05 -2.88 0.93
C ALA A 30 -1.24 -1.71 1.47
N ILE A 31 -1.64 -1.19 2.63
CA ILE A 31 -0.91 -0.09 3.26
C ILE A 31 0.49 -0.54 3.63
N ARG A 32 0.60 -1.73 4.17
CA ARG A 32 1.90 -2.27 4.56
C ARG A 32 2.82 -2.41 3.36
N ALA A 33 2.28 -2.95 2.27
CA ALA A 33 3.06 -3.12 1.05
C ALA A 33 3.45 -1.77 0.46
N ALA A 34 2.54 -0.80 0.50
CA ALA A 34 2.81 0.52 -0.01
C ALA A 34 3.89 1.21 0.81
N ARG A 35 3.82 1.07 2.13
CA ARG A 35 4.82 1.68 3.00
C ARG A 35 6.21 1.11 2.71
N LEU A 36 6.27 -0.18 2.47
CA LEU A 36 7.54 -0.82 2.14
C LEU A 36 8.06 -0.31 0.80
N GLN A 37 7.17 -0.15 -0.16
CA GLN A 37 7.53 0.38 -1.46
C GLN A 37 8.07 1.80 -1.35
N MET A 38 7.40 2.63 -0.55
CA MET A 38 7.87 4.00 -0.32
C MET A 38 9.26 4.04 0.26
N LYS A 39 9.54 3.15 1.19
CA LYS A 39 10.86 3.12 1.82
C LYS A 39 11.95 2.80 0.82
N ARG A 40 11.64 1.97 -0.16
CA ARG A 40 12.59 1.63 -1.19
C ARG A 40 12.82 2.78 -2.16
N GLU A 41 11.74 3.47 -2.51
CA GLU A 41 11.82 4.54 -3.49
C GLU A 41 12.27 5.84 -2.90
N LEU A 42 11.99 6.04 -1.62
CA LEU A 42 12.28 7.31 -0.96
C LEU A 42 13.05 7.06 0.34
N PRO A 43 14.24 6.49 0.24
CA PRO A 43 14.99 6.13 1.44
C PRO A 43 15.32 7.33 2.34
N ARG A 44 15.38 8.52 1.78
CA ARG A 44 15.66 9.71 2.58
C ARG A 44 14.51 10.06 3.51
N LEU A 45 13.31 9.55 3.19
CA LEU A 45 12.13 9.84 3.98
C LEU A 45 11.77 8.69 4.89
N TYR A 46 12.69 7.79 5.12
CA TYR A 46 12.44 6.59 5.88
C TYR A 46 11.76 6.88 7.23
N ASP A 47 12.30 7.85 7.97
CA ASP A 47 11.74 8.19 9.28
C ASP A 47 10.34 8.78 9.17
N VAL A 48 10.12 9.60 8.16
CA VAL A 48 8.82 10.19 7.93
C VAL A 48 7.82 9.11 7.58
N ILE A 49 8.21 8.19 6.69
CA ILE A 49 7.32 7.12 6.25
C ILE A 49 6.96 6.21 7.41
N ARG A 50 7.92 5.89 8.25
CA ARG A 50 7.69 5.06 9.41
C ARG A 50 6.66 5.67 10.35
N ALA A 51 6.70 6.97 10.48
CA ALA A 51 5.85 7.70 11.41
C ALA A 51 4.46 8.00 10.84
N LEU A 52 4.23 7.75 9.56
CA LEU A 52 2.93 8.03 8.97
C LEU A 52 1.86 7.12 9.55
N ALA A 53 0.78 7.70 10.04
CA ALA A 53 -0.34 6.93 10.52
C ALA A 53 -1.02 6.23 9.34
N ALA A 54 -1.55 5.04 9.60
CA ALA A 54 -2.26 4.29 8.56
C ALA A 54 -3.42 5.09 7.99
N SER A 55 -4.04 5.93 8.80
CA SER A 55 -5.16 6.74 8.36
C SER A 55 -4.80 7.77 7.31
N ARG A 56 -3.51 8.04 7.12
CA ARG A 56 -3.07 8.98 6.09
C ARG A 56 -3.03 8.32 4.71
N PHE A 57 -3.11 7.02 4.65
CA PHE A 57 -3.09 6.29 3.40
C PHE A 57 -4.50 6.09 2.89
N ARG A 58 -4.71 6.38 1.63
CA ARG A 58 -5.99 6.10 0.98
C ARG A 58 -5.85 4.85 0.15
N VAL A 59 -6.77 3.92 0.33
CA VAL A 59 -6.71 2.63 -0.33
C VAL A 59 -7.98 2.42 -1.12
N GLU A 60 -7.82 2.10 -2.40
CA GLU A 60 -8.95 1.81 -3.27
C GLU A 60 -8.68 0.53 -4.01
N ALA A 61 -9.71 -0.28 -4.20
CA ALA A 61 -9.58 -1.45 -5.04
C ALA A 61 -9.38 -1.00 -6.47
N ALA A 62 -8.33 -1.49 -7.09
CA ALA A 62 -7.94 -1.04 -8.42
C ALA A 62 -8.20 -2.07 -9.52
N ALA A 63 -8.64 -3.23 -9.16
CA ALA A 63 -8.81 -4.29 -10.15
C ALA A 63 -10.05 -4.13 -10.98
#